data_a01fd81d4dc1a8910dbcede75f9fb722
#
_entry.id   a01fd81d4dc1a8910dbcede75f9fb722
#
_cell.length_a   1.000
_cell.length_b   1.000
_cell.length_c   1.000
_cell.angle_alpha   90.00
_cell.angle_beta   90.00
_cell.angle_gamma   90.00
#
_symmetry.space_group_name_H-M   'P 1'
#
loop_
_entity.id
_entity.type
_entity.pdbx_description
1 polymer ?
#
loop_
_entity_poly.entity_id
_entity_poly.type
_entity_poly.pdbx_seq_one_letter_code
_entity_poly.pdbx_strand_id
1 'polypeptide(L)' 'MASSMRVICPGCDEEFLVSPQFERLKIAAKCPFCEKEFPIEQSKKIVRPSPILLVK' A
#
# COMPACT_ATOMS: atom_id res chain seq x y z
N MET A 1 6.91 9.54 13.25
CA MET A 1 5.87 9.20 12.89
C MET A 1 5.78 8.46 11.70
N ALA A 2 5.58 7.30 11.69
CA ALA A 2 5.56 6.50 10.55
C ALA A 2 4.24 6.60 9.87
N SER A 3 4.27 6.67 8.60
CA SER A 3 3.07 6.68 7.85
C SER A 3 3.12 5.48 6.97
N SER A 4 2.27 4.54 7.21
CA SER A 4 2.21 3.34 6.40
C SER A 4 0.99 3.38 5.52
N MET A 5 1.12 2.88 4.31
CA MET A 5 -0.02 2.73 3.44
C MET A 5 -0.50 1.29 3.51
N ARG A 6 -1.78 1.11 3.29
CA ARG A 6 -2.33 -0.23 3.17
C ARG A 6 -2.72 -0.46 1.73
N VAL A 7 -2.38 -1.61 1.23
CA VAL A 7 -2.74 -1.96 -0.13
C VAL A 7 -3.39 -3.34 -0.12
N ILE A 8 -4.26 -3.56 -1.08
CA ILE A 8 -4.93 -4.84 -1.21
C ILE A 8 -4.32 -5.55 -2.41
N CYS A 9 -3.82 -6.74 -2.18
CA CYS A 9 -3.20 -7.51 -3.23
C CYS A 9 -4.23 -7.84 -4.31
N PRO A 10 -3.92 -7.57 -5.58
CA PRO A 10 -4.87 -7.87 -6.63
C PRO A 10 -5.02 -9.36 -6.91
N GLY A 11 -4.16 -10.18 -6.34
CA GLY A 11 -4.25 -11.61 -6.54
C GLY A 11 -5.03 -12.34 -5.48
N CYS A 12 -4.72 -12.09 -4.21
CA CYS A 12 -5.37 -12.82 -3.12
C CYS A 12 -6.29 -11.93 -2.29
N ASP A 13 -6.40 -10.66 -2.61
CA ASP A 13 -7.28 -9.72 -1.91
C ASP A 13 -6.93 -9.54 -0.43
N GLU A 14 -5.69 -9.79 -0.08
CA GLU A 14 -5.27 -9.58 1.30
C GLU A 14 -4.71 -8.19 1.49
N GLU A 15 -4.98 -7.61 2.62
CA GLU A 15 -4.50 -6.28 2.94
C GLU A 15 -3.17 -6.38 3.68
N PHE A 16 -2.22 -5.53 3.31
CA PHE A 16 -0.95 -5.49 4.02
C PHE A 16 -0.38 -4.09 3.95
N LEU A 17 0.59 -3.81 4.80
CA LEU A 17 1.16 -2.48 4.91
C LEU A 17 2.40 -2.35 4.04
N VAL A 18 2.55 -1.20 3.42
CA VAL A 18 3.76 -0.90 2.66
C VAL A 18 4.18 0.52 3.00
N SER A 19 5.43 0.81 2.74
CA SER A 19 5.95 2.14 2.95
C SER A 19 5.48 3.05 1.82
N PRO A 20 5.14 4.30 2.11
CA PRO A 20 4.77 5.24 1.05
C PRO A 20 5.86 5.44 0.02
N GLN A 21 7.11 5.13 0.36
CA GLN A 21 8.19 5.25 -0.59
C GLN A 21 8.02 4.34 -1.77
N PHE A 22 7.32 3.22 -1.59
CA PHE A 22 7.09 2.29 -2.67
C PHE A 22 6.32 2.97 -3.81
N GLU A 23 5.37 3.80 -3.46
CA GLU A 23 4.62 4.51 -4.47
C GLU A 23 5.45 5.61 -5.08
N ARG A 24 6.16 6.35 -4.25
CA ARG A 24 6.94 7.47 -4.74
C ARG A 24 8.07 7.04 -5.66
N LEU A 25 8.74 5.96 -5.32
CA LEU A 25 9.86 5.46 -6.10
C LEU A 25 9.44 4.41 -7.11
N LYS A 26 8.16 4.11 -7.18
CA LYS A 26 7.61 3.13 -8.11
C LYS A 26 8.26 1.77 -7.94
N ILE A 27 8.41 1.37 -6.69
CA ILE A 27 8.97 0.07 -6.36
C ILE A 27 7.83 -0.91 -6.25
N ALA A 28 8.00 -2.08 -6.84
CA ALA A 28 6.98 -3.10 -6.75
C ALA A 28 6.87 -3.63 -5.33
N ALA A 29 5.66 -3.85 -4.87
CA ALA A 29 5.43 -4.43 -3.56
C ALA A 29 5.23 -5.93 -3.70
N LYS A 30 5.61 -6.66 -2.69
CA LYS A 30 5.45 -8.10 -2.71
C LYS A 30 4.47 -8.49 -1.63
N CYS A 31 3.42 -9.19 -2.02
CA CYS A 31 2.42 -9.64 -1.08
C CYS A 31 3.01 -10.69 -0.16
N PRO A 32 2.90 -10.54 1.17
CA PRO A 32 3.44 -11.54 2.08
C PRO A 32 2.60 -12.81 2.17
N PHE A 33 1.44 -12.79 1.56
CA PHE A 33 0.54 -13.94 1.64
C PHE A 33 0.63 -14.84 0.40
N CYS A 34 0.59 -14.25 -0.78
CA CYS A 34 0.69 -15.06 -1.99
C CYS A 34 1.99 -14.80 -2.75
N GLU A 35 2.81 -13.90 -2.25
CA GLU A 35 4.13 -13.61 -2.81
C GLU A 35 4.08 -13.03 -4.23
N LYS A 36 2.97 -12.45 -4.59
CA LYS A 36 2.88 -11.82 -5.89
C LYS A 36 3.47 -10.42 -5.83
N GLU A 37 4.28 -10.07 -6.81
CA GLU A 37 4.84 -8.74 -6.89
C GLU A 37 4.02 -7.90 -7.84
N PHE A 38 3.76 -6.68 -7.47
CA PHE A 38 2.96 -5.78 -8.30
C PHE A 38 3.29 -4.33 -7.92
N PRO A 39 3.22 -3.41 -8.86
CA PRO A 39 3.41 -2.00 -8.52
C PRO A 39 2.24 -1.53 -7.67
N ILE A 40 2.50 -0.56 -6.84
CA ILE A 40 1.47 -0.08 -5.92
C ILE A 40 0.22 0.38 -6.66
N GLU A 41 0.41 1.00 -7.81
CA GLU A 41 -0.74 1.49 -8.56
C GLU A 41 -1.64 0.39 -9.07
N GLN A 42 -1.16 -0.85 -9.09
CA GLN A 42 -1.98 -1.97 -9.54
C GLN A 42 -2.66 -2.68 -8.37
N SER A 43 -2.47 -2.21 -7.16
CA SER A 43 -3.16 -2.83 -6.05
C SER A 43 -4.65 -2.67 -6.24
N LYS A 44 -5.42 -3.60 -5.71
CA LYS A 44 -6.86 -3.55 -5.84
C LYS A 44 -7.41 -2.33 -5.13
N LYS A 45 -6.81 -1.94 -4.03
CA LYS A 45 -7.24 -0.77 -3.29
C LYS A 45 -6.05 -0.21 -2.55
N ILE A 46 -5.97 1.09 -2.44
CA ILE A 46 -4.91 1.75 -1.69
C ILE A 46 -5.56 2.61 -0.62
N VAL A 47 -5.14 2.40 0.62
CA VAL A 47 -5.62 3.22 1.72
C VAL A 47 -4.42 4.02 2.22
N ARG A 48 -4.44 5.30 1.98
CA ARG A 48 -3.34 6.16 2.39
C ARG A 48 -3.60 6.72 3.77
N PRO A 49 -2.55 7.00 4.52
CA PRO A 49 -2.73 7.61 5.82
C PRO A 49 -3.33 9.00 5.64
N SER A 50 -4.33 9.30 6.42
CA SER A 50 -4.95 10.60 6.35
C SER A 50 -4.15 11.60 7.14
N PRO A 51 -4.05 12.80 6.65
CA PRO A 51 -3.42 13.85 7.45
C PRO A 51 -4.44 14.17 8.50
N ILE A 52 -4.08 14.19 9.60
CA ILE A 52 -4.92 14.41 10.60
C ILE A 52 -5.45 15.68 10.75
N LEU A 53 -5.32 16.25 10.62
CA LEU A 53 -5.85 17.37 10.73
C LEU A 53 -6.92 17.79 10.56
N LEU A 54 -7.16 17.78 10.47
CA LEU A 54 -7.96 18.18 10.23
C LEU A 54 -8.77 18.61 10.61
N VAL A 55 -8.83 18.92 10.72
CA VAL A 55 -9.52 19.37 11.03
C VAL A 55 -10.36 19.79 11.05
N LYS A 56 -10.63 19.85 10.98
CA LYS A 56 -11.37 20.25 11.01
C LYS A 56 -11.68 20.49 11.23
#